data_3ee283cda4724728767ac0033cdf54b6
#
_entry.id   3ee283cda4724728767ac0033cdf54b6
#
_cell.length_a   1.000
_cell.length_b   1.000
_cell.length_c   1.000
_cell.angle_alpha   90.00
_cell.angle_beta   90.00
_cell.angle_gamma   90.00
#
_symmetry.space_group_name_H-M   'P 1'
#
loop_
_entity.id
_entity.type
_entity.pdbx_description
1 polymer ?
#
loop_
_entity_poly.entity_id
_entity_poly.type
_entity_poly.pdbx_seq_one_letter_code
_entity_poly.pdbx_strand_id
1 'polypeptide(L)'
;MNEGMHAGMLEATRLTRAGELLEATALIQRTLRGLLAPDAAADTTSRTTDAPLEGTFRVIDVAPLPTEVSVRGPDRSPRAAGATEAPTIGQPPCASERTEAPSRVPRPSTRLRATLRPPWRGYGGPVSRPRPLPDRTRDVVPDGGRFLTGSYTNQAGTRTYKLYIPSGYRGQALPLVVMLHGCTQTPDDFAAGTRMNGLAEEHPCFVVYPAQASAANASKCWNWFKATDQHRGQGEPSIIAGITRQIVSTYPVDARRVYVAGLSAGGAMAAIMGMAYPDLYAAIGIHSGLAHAVARDVPSALAAMQQGGAAPARQRDDGALGANSCPRVVPTIVFHGDRDTTVHPRNSDQVIAQWATIHAGGGPHTEAGTNPQVTVQRAQVPDGHAYTRAIYHDASGQVIMEQWLVHGAGHAWSGGSPSGSFTDPKGPDAAQAMIRFFYEHPQRETRGL
;
A
#
# COMPACT_ATOMS: atom_id res chain seq x y z
N MET A 1 12.64 21.73 -28.65
CA MET A 1 11.43 20.97 -28.25
C MET A 1 10.56 20.86 -29.49
N ASN A 2 10.21 19.64 -29.88
CA ASN A 2 9.53 19.36 -31.15
C ASN A 2 8.08 19.86 -31.08
N GLU A 3 7.60 20.65 -32.06
CA GLU A 3 6.24 21.22 -32.09
C GLU A 3 5.14 20.16 -31.94
N GLY A 4 5.36 18.95 -32.45
CA GLY A 4 4.44 17.84 -32.29
C GLY A 4 4.26 17.35 -30.85
N MET A 5 5.29 17.45 -30.01
CA MET A 5 5.21 17.10 -28.60
C MET A 5 4.40 18.14 -27.80
N HIS A 6 4.57 19.42 -28.13
CA HIS A 6 3.83 20.50 -27.48
C HIS A 6 2.34 20.42 -27.80
N ALA A 7 1.98 20.15 -29.06
CA ALA A 7 0.59 19.95 -29.49
C ALA A 7 -0.05 18.71 -28.82
N GLY A 8 0.67 17.58 -28.76
CA GLY A 8 0.18 16.36 -28.09
C GLY A 8 -0.04 16.55 -26.58
N MET A 9 0.83 17.31 -25.91
CA MET A 9 0.68 17.59 -24.47
C MET A 9 -0.46 18.57 -24.16
N LEU A 10 -0.70 19.54 -25.04
CA LEU A 10 -1.86 20.45 -24.93
C LEU A 10 -3.18 19.69 -25.08
N GLU A 11 -3.28 18.79 -26.06
CA GLU A 11 -4.47 17.97 -26.27
C GLU A 11 -4.68 16.95 -25.14
N ALA A 12 -3.63 16.34 -24.63
CA ALA A 12 -3.71 15.49 -23.44
C ALA A 12 -4.22 16.27 -22.20
N THR A 13 -3.79 17.53 -22.07
CA THR A 13 -4.29 18.42 -21.00
C THR A 13 -5.78 18.75 -21.17
N ARG A 14 -6.24 18.96 -22.42
CA ARG A 14 -7.65 19.18 -22.75
C ARG A 14 -8.50 17.97 -22.40
N LEU A 15 -8.08 16.77 -22.82
CA LEU A 15 -8.75 15.51 -22.52
C LEU A 15 -8.81 15.24 -21.02
N THR A 16 -7.72 15.52 -20.29
CA THR A 16 -7.69 15.40 -18.83
C THR A 16 -8.71 16.32 -18.14
N ARG A 17 -8.85 17.55 -18.63
CA ARG A 17 -9.85 18.51 -18.12
C ARG A 17 -11.29 18.13 -18.49
N ALA A 18 -11.48 17.43 -19.60
CA ALA A 18 -12.77 16.88 -20.02
C ALA A 18 -13.17 15.59 -19.26
N GLY A 19 -12.27 15.05 -18.43
CA GLY A 19 -12.52 13.79 -17.71
C GLY A 19 -12.24 12.53 -18.54
N GLU A 20 -11.72 12.66 -19.76
CA GLU A 20 -11.41 11.57 -20.70
C GLU A 20 -10.02 11.00 -20.43
N LEU A 21 -9.83 10.44 -19.22
CA LEU A 21 -8.51 10.07 -18.69
C LEU A 21 -7.83 8.93 -19.46
N LEU A 22 -8.61 7.98 -20.01
CA LEU A 22 -8.09 6.88 -20.80
C LEU A 22 -7.52 7.38 -22.13
N GLU A 23 -8.22 8.30 -22.78
CA GLU A 23 -7.80 8.89 -24.06
C GLU A 23 -6.61 9.83 -23.86
N ALA A 24 -6.61 10.63 -22.78
CA ALA A 24 -5.46 11.45 -22.38
C ALA A 24 -4.21 10.59 -22.17
N THR A 25 -4.33 9.49 -21.45
CA THR A 25 -3.24 8.56 -21.19
C THR A 25 -2.73 7.90 -22.48
N ALA A 26 -3.63 7.44 -23.36
CA ALA A 26 -3.28 6.85 -24.64
C ALA A 26 -2.58 7.85 -25.57
N LEU A 27 -2.98 9.12 -25.53
CA LEU A 27 -2.36 10.20 -26.32
C LEU A 27 -0.96 10.52 -25.80
N ILE A 28 -0.77 10.64 -24.49
CA ILE A 28 0.55 10.83 -23.86
C ILE A 28 1.49 9.70 -24.26
N GLN A 29 1.03 8.44 -24.15
CA GLN A 29 1.83 7.28 -24.54
C GLN A 29 2.22 7.28 -26.03
N ARG A 30 1.31 7.66 -26.94
CA ARG A 30 1.61 7.78 -28.37
C ARG A 30 2.62 8.89 -28.65
N THR A 31 2.45 10.05 -28.04
CA THR A 31 3.35 11.21 -28.20
C THR A 31 4.76 10.88 -27.73
N LEU A 32 4.91 10.15 -26.60
CA LEU A 32 6.20 9.69 -26.09
C LEU A 32 6.83 8.57 -26.94
N ARG A 33 6.03 7.63 -27.49
CA ARG A 33 6.53 6.59 -28.40
C ARG A 33 7.02 7.14 -29.75
N GLY A 34 6.38 8.21 -30.25
CA GLY A 34 6.83 8.90 -31.46
C GLY A 34 8.19 9.57 -31.32
N LEU A 35 8.66 9.82 -30.11
CA LEU A 35 10.00 10.36 -29.82
C LEU A 35 11.09 9.29 -29.72
N LEU A 36 10.71 8.00 -29.66
CA LEU A 36 11.60 6.85 -29.53
C LEU A 36 11.79 6.05 -30.82
N ALA A 37 11.32 6.57 -31.98
CA ALA A 37 11.67 5.98 -33.28
C ALA A 37 13.13 6.31 -33.57
N PRO A 38 14.04 5.32 -33.66
CA PRO A 38 15.45 5.60 -33.95
C PRO A 38 15.60 5.94 -35.42
N ASP A 39 16.22 7.08 -35.71
CA ASP A 39 16.92 7.30 -36.97
C ASP A 39 18.06 6.26 -37.05
N ALA A 40 18.10 5.55 -38.16
CA ALA A 40 19.04 4.50 -38.39
C ALA A 40 20.49 5.02 -38.52
N ALA A 41 21.40 4.20 -38.00
CA ALA A 41 22.84 4.22 -38.19
C ALA A 41 23.69 5.18 -37.34
N ALA A 42 24.19 4.65 -36.22
CA ALA A 42 25.62 4.79 -35.85
C ALA A 42 25.98 3.68 -34.84
N ASP A 43 26.85 2.82 -35.30
CA ASP A 43 27.56 1.76 -34.59
C ASP A 43 28.40 2.34 -33.45
N THR A 44 28.13 1.94 -32.23
CA THR A 44 29.13 1.98 -31.14
C THR A 44 28.74 0.97 -30.06
N THR A 45 29.43 -0.13 -30.08
CA THR A 45 29.55 -1.13 -29.04
C THR A 45 30.02 -0.49 -27.72
N SER A 46 29.11 -0.33 -26.76
CA SER A 46 29.49 -0.26 -25.34
C SER A 46 28.72 -1.35 -24.59
N ARG A 47 29.43 -2.45 -24.33
CA ARG A 47 29.04 -3.49 -23.39
C ARG A 47 28.96 -2.87 -22.00
N THR A 48 27.77 -2.60 -21.51
CA THR A 48 27.50 -2.52 -20.09
C THR A 48 27.36 -3.94 -19.56
N THR A 49 28.37 -4.40 -18.85
CA THR A 49 28.34 -5.64 -18.08
C THR A 49 27.40 -5.44 -16.91
N ASP A 50 26.15 -5.90 -17.05
CA ASP A 50 25.31 -6.26 -15.90
C ASP A 50 25.94 -7.50 -15.26
N ALA A 51 26.75 -7.30 -14.21
CA ALA A 51 27.24 -8.39 -13.38
C ALA A 51 26.07 -8.94 -12.57
N PRO A 52 25.73 -10.24 -12.67
CA PRO A 52 24.77 -10.86 -11.78
C PRO A 52 25.30 -10.81 -10.35
N LEU A 53 24.41 -10.55 -9.37
CA LEU A 53 24.72 -10.72 -7.96
C LEU A 53 25.11 -12.19 -7.73
N GLU A 54 26.41 -12.48 -7.61
CA GLU A 54 26.90 -13.80 -7.25
C GLU A 54 26.60 -14.05 -5.78
N GLY A 55 25.51 -14.80 -5.50
CA GLY A 55 25.14 -15.29 -4.18
C GLY A 55 24.84 -16.79 -4.25
N THR A 56 25.03 -17.51 -3.16
CA THR A 56 24.65 -18.90 -3.05
C THR A 56 23.14 -19.04 -3.05
N PHE A 57 22.57 -19.65 -4.09
CA PHE A 57 21.12 -19.86 -4.24
C PHE A 57 20.74 -21.30 -3.85
N ARG A 58 19.72 -21.43 -3.01
CA ARG A 58 19.07 -22.72 -2.75
C ARG A 58 17.64 -22.64 -3.29
N VAL A 59 17.35 -23.41 -4.34
CA VAL A 59 15.99 -23.54 -4.89
C VAL A 59 15.27 -24.66 -4.17
N ILE A 60 14.09 -24.37 -3.63
CA ILE A 60 13.22 -25.37 -2.99
C ILE A 60 11.85 -25.27 -3.67
N ASP A 61 11.42 -26.35 -4.33
CA ASP A 61 10.06 -26.47 -4.83
C ASP A 61 9.15 -26.84 -3.67
N VAL A 62 8.17 -26.00 -3.36
CA VAL A 62 7.23 -26.21 -2.26
C VAL A 62 5.87 -26.57 -2.84
N ALA A 63 5.28 -27.64 -2.33
CA ALA A 63 3.90 -27.98 -2.62
C ALA A 63 2.95 -26.85 -2.18
N PRO A 64 1.77 -26.69 -2.81
CA PRO A 64 0.82 -25.63 -2.45
C PRO A 64 0.46 -25.71 -0.97
N LEU A 65 0.40 -24.54 -0.31
CA LEU A 65 0.04 -24.46 1.11
C LEU A 65 -1.37 -25.02 1.32
N PRO A 66 -1.59 -25.87 2.34
CA PRO A 66 -2.92 -26.34 2.68
C PRO A 66 -3.79 -25.16 3.15
N THR A 67 -5.03 -25.13 2.70
CA THR A 67 -5.99 -24.02 2.86
C THR A 67 -6.60 -23.95 4.28
N GLU A 68 -6.25 -24.84 5.20
CA GLU A 68 -6.78 -24.83 6.58
C GLU A 68 -5.73 -25.27 7.60
N VAL A 69 -5.32 -24.33 8.46
CA VAL A 69 -4.70 -24.65 9.74
C VAL A 69 -5.77 -24.49 10.81
N SER A 70 -6.41 -25.61 11.16
CA SER A 70 -7.28 -25.69 12.35
C SER A 70 -6.38 -25.63 13.59
N VAL A 71 -6.31 -24.47 14.21
CA VAL A 71 -5.65 -24.30 15.51
C VAL A 71 -6.61 -24.79 16.59
N ARG A 72 -6.37 -26.01 17.11
CA ARG A 72 -6.97 -26.45 18.36
C ARG A 72 -6.41 -25.61 19.50
N GLY A 73 -7.25 -24.76 20.10
CA GLY A 73 -6.95 -24.04 21.33
C GLY A 73 -6.88 -24.99 22.54
N PRO A 74 -6.07 -24.70 23.56
CA PRO A 74 -6.04 -25.50 24.78
C PRO A 74 -7.30 -25.25 25.63
N ASP A 75 -7.91 -26.36 26.02
CA ASP A 75 -9.01 -26.48 26.97
C ASP A 75 -8.67 -25.81 28.33
N ARG A 76 -9.47 -24.83 28.75
CA ARG A 76 -9.45 -24.28 30.10
C ARG A 76 -10.85 -24.24 30.67
N SER A 77 -11.12 -25.18 31.55
CA SER A 77 -12.26 -25.17 32.47
C SER A 77 -12.22 -23.96 33.43
N PRO A 78 -13.37 -23.45 33.86
CA PRO A 78 -13.46 -22.22 34.62
C PRO A 78 -13.27 -22.44 36.12
N ARG A 79 -12.51 -21.60 36.78
CA ARG A 79 -12.54 -21.44 38.24
C ARG A 79 -13.11 -20.09 38.60
N ALA A 80 -14.21 -20.09 39.33
CA ALA A 80 -14.87 -18.95 39.92
C ALA A 80 -14.08 -18.38 41.09
N ALA A 81 -14.08 -17.05 41.25
CA ALA A 81 -14.35 -16.34 42.47
C ALA A 81 -13.97 -14.84 42.40
N GLY A 82 -14.81 -13.98 42.95
CA GLY A 82 -14.43 -12.72 43.58
C GLY A 82 -14.93 -11.44 42.87
N ALA A 83 -16.13 -11.00 43.24
CA ALA A 83 -16.62 -9.65 42.97
C ALA A 83 -15.88 -8.62 43.80
N THR A 84 -15.48 -7.49 43.19
CA THR A 84 -15.21 -6.25 43.89
C THR A 84 -15.68 -5.07 43.05
N GLU A 85 -16.42 -4.20 43.70
CA GLU A 85 -17.17 -3.07 43.17
C GLU A 85 -16.28 -2.00 42.51
N ALA A 86 -16.81 -1.38 41.46
CA ALA A 86 -16.26 -0.20 40.80
C ALA A 86 -16.95 1.07 41.31
N PRO A 87 -16.26 2.19 41.48
CA PRO A 87 -16.91 3.46 41.83
C PRO A 87 -17.45 4.17 40.59
N THR A 88 -18.69 4.60 40.70
CA THR A 88 -19.46 5.43 39.78
C THR A 88 -18.91 6.86 39.76
N ILE A 89 -18.58 7.41 38.62
CA ILE A 89 -18.34 8.84 38.44
C ILE A 89 -19.37 9.36 37.43
N GLY A 90 -20.04 10.45 37.87
CA GLY A 90 -21.23 11.02 37.27
C GLY A 90 -21.07 11.70 35.93
N GLN A 91 -22.17 11.69 35.19
CA GLN A 91 -22.39 12.45 33.95
C GLN A 91 -22.73 13.92 34.30
N PRO A 92 -22.26 14.92 33.54
CA PRO A 92 -22.85 16.26 33.56
C PRO A 92 -24.08 16.37 32.62
N PRO A 93 -25.00 17.32 32.89
CA PRO A 93 -26.32 17.34 32.28
C PRO A 93 -26.36 17.99 30.88
N CYS A 94 -27.27 17.48 30.04
CA CYS A 94 -27.71 18.07 28.79
C CYS A 94 -28.42 19.42 28.99
N ALA A 95 -27.97 20.46 28.33
CA ALA A 95 -28.76 21.66 28.09
C ALA A 95 -29.48 21.55 26.74
N SER A 96 -30.80 21.69 26.79
CA SER A 96 -31.70 21.76 25.65
C SER A 96 -31.80 23.21 25.17
N GLU A 97 -31.51 23.45 23.89
CA GLU A 97 -31.99 24.66 23.21
C GLU A 97 -32.70 24.27 21.91
N ARG A 98 -33.98 24.69 21.88
CA ARG A 98 -34.85 24.69 20.72
C ARG A 98 -34.56 25.91 19.86
N THR A 99 -34.40 25.73 18.55
CA THR A 99 -34.64 26.81 17.59
C THR A 99 -35.24 26.24 16.29
N GLU A 100 -36.40 26.70 16.04
CA GLU A 100 -37.26 26.97 14.88
C GLU A 100 -36.81 26.50 13.48
N ALA A 101 -37.78 25.95 12.77
CA ALA A 101 -37.78 25.63 11.34
C ALA A 101 -38.08 26.88 10.48
N PRO A 102 -37.49 26.97 9.28
CA PRO A 102 -38.06 27.81 8.23
C PRO A 102 -38.72 27.01 7.08
N SER A 103 -39.93 27.41 6.86
CA SER A 103 -40.82 27.47 5.68
C SER A 103 -40.39 26.80 4.36
N ARG A 104 -41.41 26.10 3.84
CA ARG A 104 -41.55 25.49 2.53
C ARG A 104 -41.56 26.53 1.40
N VAL A 105 -40.87 26.23 0.31
CA VAL A 105 -41.03 26.86 -1.03
C VAL A 105 -41.54 25.79 -2.01
N PRO A 106 -42.58 26.10 -2.84
CA PRO A 106 -43.23 25.13 -3.70
C PRO A 106 -42.48 24.86 -5.02
N ARG A 107 -42.50 23.62 -5.46
CA ARG A 107 -41.99 23.19 -6.78
C ARG A 107 -43.09 23.37 -7.85
N PRO A 108 -42.77 23.83 -9.07
CA PRO A 108 -43.71 23.77 -10.18
C PRO A 108 -43.70 22.38 -10.85
N SER A 109 -44.88 21.85 -11.01
CA SER A 109 -45.16 20.64 -11.79
C SER A 109 -45.25 20.98 -13.27
N THR A 110 -44.46 20.29 -14.11
CA THR A 110 -44.75 20.22 -15.54
C THR A 110 -44.83 18.76 -15.97
N ARG A 111 -46.08 18.32 -16.26
CA ARG A 111 -46.38 17.07 -16.93
C ARG A 111 -46.16 17.24 -18.43
N LEU A 112 -45.39 16.37 -19.05
CA LEU A 112 -45.51 16.09 -20.49
C LEU A 112 -45.55 14.56 -20.66
N ARG A 113 -46.73 14.14 -21.13
CA ARG A 113 -47.03 12.79 -21.61
C ARG A 113 -46.51 12.67 -23.05
N ALA A 114 -45.72 11.65 -23.36
CA ALA A 114 -45.61 11.13 -24.71
C ALA A 114 -45.49 9.62 -24.65
N THR A 115 -46.54 8.97 -25.12
CA THR A 115 -46.64 7.53 -25.38
C THR A 115 -46.04 7.21 -26.72
N LEU A 116 -45.03 6.31 -26.75
CA LEU A 116 -44.72 5.50 -27.93
C LEU A 116 -44.23 4.12 -27.46
N ARG A 117 -45.11 3.11 -27.66
CA ARG A 117 -44.76 1.69 -27.55
C ARG A 117 -44.31 1.20 -28.93
N PRO A 118 -43.22 0.44 -29.03
CA PRO A 118 -43.02 -0.52 -30.11
C PRO A 118 -43.36 -1.95 -29.62
N PRO A 119 -43.88 -2.80 -30.49
CA PRO A 119 -44.28 -4.15 -30.14
C PRO A 119 -43.11 -5.14 -30.36
N TRP A 120 -42.64 -5.79 -29.29
CA TRP A 120 -41.88 -7.02 -29.40
C TRP A 120 -42.56 -8.10 -28.57
N ARG A 121 -43.07 -9.12 -29.28
CA ARG A 121 -43.55 -10.37 -28.70
C ARG A 121 -42.41 -11.26 -28.28
N GLY A 122 -42.45 -11.70 -27.08
CA GLY A 122 -42.28 -13.00 -26.46
C GLY A 122 -41.09 -13.89 -26.88
N TYR A 123 -40.17 -14.09 -25.95
CA TYR A 123 -39.61 -15.39 -25.62
C TYR A 123 -39.47 -15.44 -24.09
N GLY A 124 -40.36 -16.21 -23.46
CA GLY A 124 -40.30 -16.51 -22.03
C GLY A 124 -39.27 -17.63 -21.79
N GLY A 125 -38.03 -17.26 -21.44
CA GLY A 125 -37.09 -18.14 -20.75
C GLY A 125 -37.18 -17.91 -19.23
N PRO A 126 -36.89 -18.91 -18.39
CA PRO A 126 -36.91 -18.73 -16.95
C PRO A 126 -35.95 -17.62 -16.54
N VAL A 127 -36.48 -16.53 -15.98
CA VAL A 127 -35.70 -15.42 -15.44
C VAL A 127 -34.98 -15.97 -14.20
N SER A 128 -33.71 -16.34 -14.37
CA SER A 128 -32.84 -16.61 -13.24
C SER A 128 -32.84 -15.36 -12.34
N ARG A 129 -33.28 -15.51 -11.09
CA ARG A 129 -33.20 -14.43 -10.10
C ARG A 129 -31.76 -13.93 -10.06
N PRO A 130 -31.51 -12.60 -10.13
CA PRO A 130 -30.19 -12.06 -9.94
C PRO A 130 -29.63 -12.59 -8.63
N ARG A 131 -28.45 -13.21 -8.68
CA ARG A 131 -27.71 -13.59 -7.48
C ARG A 131 -27.50 -12.31 -6.68
N PRO A 132 -27.81 -12.27 -5.38
CA PRO A 132 -27.53 -11.10 -4.57
C PRO A 132 -26.08 -10.70 -4.77
N LEU A 133 -25.82 -9.43 -5.10
CA LEU A 133 -24.48 -8.88 -5.10
C LEU A 133 -23.89 -9.10 -3.70
N PRO A 134 -22.63 -9.53 -3.59
CA PRO A 134 -21.99 -9.67 -2.29
C PRO A 134 -22.12 -8.35 -1.52
N ASP A 135 -22.45 -8.45 -0.24
CA ASP A 135 -22.65 -7.29 0.63
C ASP A 135 -21.30 -6.60 0.83
N ARG A 136 -21.02 -5.60 -0.01
CA ARG A 136 -19.75 -4.83 -0.01
C ARG A 136 -19.44 -4.19 1.33
N THR A 137 -20.44 -4.01 2.19
CA THR A 137 -20.27 -3.40 3.51
C THR A 137 -19.56 -4.34 4.49
N ARG A 138 -19.76 -5.66 4.38
CA ARG A 138 -19.09 -6.66 5.23
C ARG A 138 -17.61 -6.82 4.94
N ASP A 139 -17.18 -6.63 3.68
CA ASP A 139 -15.76 -6.68 3.32
C ASP A 139 -14.97 -5.50 3.92
N VAL A 140 -15.64 -4.37 4.20
CA VAL A 140 -15.03 -3.17 4.78
C VAL A 140 -15.10 -3.17 6.30
N VAL A 141 -16.23 -3.61 6.88
CA VAL A 141 -16.44 -3.63 8.34
C VAL A 141 -16.94 -5.01 8.75
N PRO A 142 -16.04 -5.92 9.15
CA PRO A 142 -16.40 -7.18 9.78
C PRO A 142 -17.33 -7.00 10.99
N ASP A 143 -18.16 -8.00 11.27
CA ASP A 143 -19.17 -7.95 12.33
C ASP A 143 -18.53 -7.64 13.70
N GLY A 144 -19.03 -6.57 14.34
CA GLY A 144 -18.56 -6.10 15.65
C GLY A 144 -17.32 -5.20 15.62
N GLY A 145 -16.65 -5.07 14.47
CA GLY A 145 -15.55 -4.12 14.27
C GLY A 145 -16.04 -2.67 14.16
N ARG A 146 -15.14 -1.70 14.37
CA ARG A 146 -15.45 -0.27 14.22
C ARG A 146 -14.55 0.36 13.18
N PHE A 147 -15.12 1.12 12.25
CA PHE A 147 -14.37 1.82 11.21
C PHE A 147 -14.62 3.33 11.31
N LEU A 148 -13.75 4.01 12.03
CA LEU A 148 -13.90 5.41 12.45
C LEU A 148 -13.23 6.35 11.46
N THR A 149 -13.77 7.56 11.32
CA THR A 149 -13.13 8.64 10.54
C THR A 149 -12.43 9.60 11.49
N GLY A 150 -11.18 9.94 11.17
CA GLY A 150 -10.40 10.95 11.87
C GLY A 150 -9.71 11.90 10.90
N SER A 151 -9.01 12.88 11.43
CA SER A 151 -8.18 13.82 10.65
C SER A 151 -6.93 14.21 11.43
N TYR A 152 -5.90 14.57 10.68
CA TYR A 152 -4.64 15.11 11.21
C TYR A 152 -4.21 16.32 10.39
N THR A 153 -3.71 17.35 11.07
CA THR A 153 -3.25 18.59 10.45
C THR A 153 -1.86 18.96 10.96
N ASN A 154 -0.98 19.33 10.06
CA ASN A 154 0.30 19.98 10.38
C ASN A 154 0.62 21.05 9.32
N GLN A 155 1.84 21.58 9.32
CA GLN A 155 2.27 22.61 8.37
C GLN A 155 2.24 22.15 6.90
N ALA A 156 2.35 20.84 6.63
CA ALA A 156 2.27 20.27 5.28
C ALA A 156 0.82 20.10 4.79
N GLY A 157 -0.18 20.33 5.65
CA GLY A 157 -1.60 20.27 5.30
C GLY A 157 -2.43 19.33 6.18
N THR A 158 -3.65 19.06 5.73
CA THR A 158 -4.61 18.20 6.42
C THR A 158 -4.89 16.94 5.61
N ARG A 159 -4.96 15.79 6.28
CA ARG A 159 -5.47 14.53 5.71
C ARG A 159 -6.48 13.91 6.65
N THR A 160 -7.57 13.41 6.08
CA THR A 160 -8.47 12.51 6.78
C THR A 160 -7.91 11.10 6.77
N TYR A 161 -8.39 10.25 7.66
CA TYR A 161 -8.07 8.83 7.68
C TYR A 161 -9.26 8.00 8.18
N LYS A 162 -9.26 6.73 7.86
CA LYS A 162 -10.13 5.72 8.47
C LYS A 162 -9.31 4.87 9.42
N LEU A 163 -9.84 4.59 10.61
CA LEU A 163 -9.23 3.70 11.60
C LEU A 163 -10.15 2.52 11.86
N TYR A 164 -9.65 1.32 11.58
CA TYR A 164 -10.30 0.08 11.95
C TYR A 164 -9.85 -0.37 13.33
N ILE A 165 -10.82 -0.69 14.17
CA ILE A 165 -10.62 -1.23 15.52
C ILE A 165 -11.29 -2.60 15.56
N PRO A 166 -10.55 -3.69 15.80
CA PRO A 166 -11.10 -5.04 15.76
C PRO A 166 -12.12 -5.28 16.88
N SER A 167 -13.07 -6.19 16.61
CA SER A 167 -14.17 -6.52 17.53
C SER A 167 -13.67 -7.07 18.87
N GLY A 168 -12.52 -7.74 18.85
CA GLY A 168 -11.86 -8.30 20.04
C GLY A 168 -11.09 -7.29 20.90
N TYR A 169 -11.04 -6.01 20.52
CA TYR A 169 -10.34 -4.99 21.31
C TYR A 169 -11.04 -4.68 22.64
N ARG A 170 -10.33 -4.77 23.76
CA ARG A 170 -10.80 -4.54 25.14
C ARG A 170 -9.88 -3.61 25.94
N GLY A 171 -8.99 -2.84 25.26
CA GLY A 171 -8.01 -1.97 25.89
C GLY A 171 -6.60 -2.55 25.97
N GLN A 172 -6.36 -3.76 25.46
CA GLN A 172 -5.03 -4.36 25.38
C GLN A 172 -4.17 -3.65 24.33
N ALA A 173 -2.84 -3.71 24.50
CA ALA A 173 -1.91 -3.19 23.51
C ALA A 173 -1.91 -4.07 22.25
N LEU A 174 -2.18 -3.44 21.10
CA LEU A 174 -2.24 -4.12 19.78
C LEU A 174 -1.23 -3.51 18.81
N PRO A 175 -0.79 -4.28 17.79
CA PRO A 175 -0.06 -3.73 16.65
C PRO A 175 -0.86 -2.67 15.90
N LEU A 176 -0.17 -1.83 15.12
CA LEU A 176 -0.78 -0.88 14.19
C LEU A 176 -0.25 -1.11 12.78
N VAL A 177 -1.13 -1.26 11.80
CA VAL A 177 -0.80 -1.32 10.38
C VAL A 177 -1.33 -0.07 9.68
N VAL A 178 -0.44 0.68 9.02
CA VAL A 178 -0.79 1.84 8.19
C VAL A 178 -0.88 1.38 6.74
N MET A 179 -2.04 1.57 6.10
CA MET A 179 -2.35 1.11 4.75
C MET A 179 -2.51 2.28 3.80
N LEU A 180 -1.59 2.42 2.83
CA LEU A 180 -1.53 3.54 1.89
C LEU A 180 -2.07 3.12 0.52
N HIS A 181 -3.22 3.68 0.13
CA HIS A 181 -3.91 3.35 -1.10
C HIS A 181 -3.16 3.82 -2.36
N GLY A 182 -3.46 3.21 -3.51
CA GLY A 182 -2.98 3.64 -4.82
C GLY A 182 -3.72 4.86 -5.37
N CYS A 183 -3.27 5.36 -6.52
CA CYS A 183 -3.94 6.47 -7.22
C CYS A 183 -5.41 6.15 -7.47
N THR A 184 -6.27 7.18 -7.44
CA THR A 184 -7.72 7.13 -7.63
C THR A 184 -8.53 6.41 -6.56
N GLN A 185 -7.90 5.60 -5.70
CA GLN A 185 -8.56 4.88 -4.63
C GLN A 185 -8.98 5.78 -3.46
N THR A 186 -9.73 5.19 -2.54
CA THR A 186 -10.12 5.75 -1.25
C THR A 186 -9.75 4.78 -0.13
N PRO A 187 -9.71 5.20 1.15
CA PRO A 187 -9.55 4.31 2.28
C PRO A 187 -10.54 3.13 2.30
N ASP A 188 -11.82 3.39 2.00
CA ASP A 188 -12.86 2.36 2.00
C ASP A 188 -12.67 1.35 0.86
N ASP A 189 -12.33 1.84 -0.35
CA ASP A 189 -12.02 0.99 -1.51
C ASP A 189 -10.81 0.10 -1.24
N PHE A 190 -9.75 0.68 -0.66
CA PHE A 190 -8.52 -0.04 -0.37
C PHE A 190 -8.70 -1.06 0.78
N ALA A 191 -9.50 -0.72 1.80
CA ALA A 191 -9.85 -1.64 2.88
C ALA A 191 -10.65 -2.85 2.35
N ALA A 192 -11.65 -2.60 1.48
CA ALA A 192 -12.41 -3.66 0.82
C ALA A 192 -11.52 -4.55 -0.05
N GLY A 193 -10.66 -3.93 -0.86
CA GLY A 193 -9.79 -4.64 -1.80
C GLY A 193 -8.73 -5.49 -1.13
N THR A 194 -8.07 -4.98 -0.10
CA THR A 194 -7.01 -5.70 0.62
C THR A 194 -7.52 -6.71 1.64
N ARG A 195 -8.77 -6.58 2.09
CA ARG A 195 -9.37 -7.37 3.19
C ARG A 195 -8.59 -7.29 4.50
N MET A 196 -7.77 -6.24 4.67
CA MET A 196 -6.90 -6.11 5.85
C MET A 196 -7.71 -6.00 7.15
N ASN A 197 -8.94 -5.46 7.11
CA ASN A 197 -9.81 -5.41 8.28
C ASN A 197 -10.29 -6.81 8.72
N GLY A 198 -10.55 -7.73 7.77
CA GLY A 198 -10.84 -9.13 8.07
C GLY A 198 -9.66 -9.82 8.74
N LEU A 199 -8.45 -9.62 8.20
CA LEU A 199 -7.23 -10.15 8.83
C LEU A 199 -6.95 -9.53 10.20
N ALA A 200 -7.38 -8.28 10.44
CA ALA A 200 -7.27 -7.65 11.74
C ALA A 200 -8.21 -8.24 12.81
N GLU A 201 -9.26 -8.96 12.42
CA GLU A 201 -10.07 -9.78 13.34
C GLU A 201 -9.35 -11.09 13.68
N GLU A 202 -8.72 -11.74 12.70
CA GLU A 202 -7.99 -13.01 12.87
C GLU A 202 -6.66 -12.80 13.62
N HIS A 203 -5.99 -11.70 13.33
CA HIS A 203 -4.72 -11.27 13.92
C HIS A 203 -4.90 -9.89 14.55
N PRO A 204 -5.40 -9.79 15.80
CA PRO A 204 -5.82 -8.52 16.37
C PRO A 204 -4.81 -7.39 16.21
N CYS A 205 -5.16 -6.39 15.39
CA CYS A 205 -4.38 -5.17 15.19
C CYS A 205 -5.30 -3.98 14.84
N PHE A 206 -4.83 -2.78 15.10
CA PHE A 206 -5.42 -1.57 14.52
C PHE A 206 -4.99 -1.45 13.05
N VAL A 207 -5.89 -0.99 12.18
CA VAL A 207 -5.52 -0.68 10.79
C VAL A 207 -5.94 0.75 10.49
N VAL A 208 -4.99 1.59 10.07
CA VAL A 208 -5.30 2.97 9.67
C VAL A 208 -5.06 3.17 8.18
N TYR A 209 -6.00 3.83 7.53
CA TYR A 209 -5.99 4.16 6.12
C TYR A 209 -5.98 5.68 5.93
N PRO A 210 -4.82 6.33 5.85
CA PRO A 210 -4.74 7.73 5.46
C PRO A 210 -5.36 7.96 4.08
N ALA A 211 -6.08 9.07 3.89
CA ALA A 211 -6.71 9.43 2.63
C ALA A 211 -5.92 10.52 1.92
N GLN A 212 -5.52 10.29 0.68
CA GLN A 212 -4.97 11.37 -0.13
C GLN A 212 -6.08 12.31 -0.59
N ALA A 213 -5.87 13.61 -0.39
CA ALA A 213 -6.82 14.64 -0.78
C ALA A 213 -6.70 14.99 -2.27
N SER A 214 -7.83 15.12 -2.97
CA SER A 214 -7.85 15.55 -4.37
C SER A 214 -7.26 16.96 -4.57
N ALA A 215 -7.34 17.82 -3.56
CA ALA A 215 -6.70 19.15 -3.58
C ALA A 215 -5.16 19.08 -3.57
N ALA A 216 -4.56 18.03 -3.00
CA ALA A 216 -3.12 17.82 -3.00
C ALA A 216 -2.61 17.11 -4.27
N ASN A 217 -3.45 16.23 -4.82
CA ASN A 217 -3.22 15.54 -6.09
C ASN A 217 -4.57 15.15 -6.70
N ALA A 218 -4.87 15.65 -7.91
CA ALA A 218 -6.16 15.46 -8.57
C ALA A 218 -6.52 13.97 -8.78
N SER A 219 -5.52 13.11 -8.99
CA SER A 219 -5.68 11.66 -9.12
C SER A 219 -5.58 10.94 -7.77
N LYS A 220 -5.55 11.65 -6.65
CA LYS A 220 -5.36 11.09 -5.31
C LYS A 220 -4.11 10.18 -5.18
N CYS A 221 -3.09 10.41 -6.02
CA CYS A 221 -1.79 9.77 -5.86
C CYS A 221 -1.03 10.40 -4.69
N TRP A 222 -0.35 9.62 -3.89
CA TRP A 222 0.70 10.13 -3.01
C TRP A 222 1.79 10.77 -3.87
N ASN A 223 2.30 11.93 -3.47
CA ASN A 223 3.25 12.72 -4.27
C ASN A 223 4.70 12.23 -4.09
N TRP A 224 4.91 10.91 -4.10
CA TRP A 224 6.18 10.22 -3.87
C TRP A 224 7.35 10.71 -4.73
N PHE A 225 7.06 11.37 -5.87
CA PHE A 225 8.05 11.90 -6.82
C PHE A 225 8.46 13.34 -6.54
N LYS A 226 7.85 14.03 -5.58
CA LYS A 226 8.26 15.38 -5.23
C LYS A 226 9.37 15.35 -4.20
N ALA A 227 10.41 16.17 -4.39
CA ALA A 227 11.54 16.23 -3.46
C ALA A 227 11.11 16.53 -2.02
N THR A 228 10.10 17.42 -1.82
CA THR A 228 9.54 17.74 -0.49
C THR A 228 8.82 16.59 0.18
N ASP A 229 8.38 15.60 -0.59
CA ASP A 229 7.60 14.47 -0.10
C ASP A 229 8.46 13.18 0.06
N GLN A 230 9.80 13.34 0.24
CA GLN A 230 10.73 12.23 0.39
C GLN A 230 11.56 12.30 1.68
N HIS A 231 11.38 13.34 2.47
CA HIS A 231 12.20 13.60 3.65
C HIS A 231 11.40 13.59 4.95
N ARG A 232 12.10 13.26 6.04
CA ARG A 232 11.56 13.33 7.40
C ARG A 232 11.15 14.76 7.76
N GLY A 233 9.98 14.92 8.38
CA GLY A 233 9.48 16.21 8.86
C GLY A 233 8.88 17.10 7.79
N GLN A 234 8.88 16.69 6.52
CA GLN A 234 8.38 17.49 5.40
C GLN A 234 7.22 16.78 4.68
N GLY A 235 6.41 17.55 3.96
CA GLY A 235 5.39 17.06 3.03
C GLY A 235 4.47 15.97 3.57
N GLU A 236 4.02 15.09 2.68
CA GLU A 236 3.10 14.00 3.02
C GLU A 236 3.68 12.98 4.01
N PRO A 237 4.99 12.62 3.98
CA PRO A 237 5.57 11.75 4.99
C PRO A 237 5.39 12.27 6.41
N SER A 238 5.46 13.60 6.63
CA SER A 238 5.25 14.21 7.93
C SER A 238 3.81 14.07 8.41
N ILE A 239 2.84 14.11 7.50
CA ILE A 239 1.41 13.92 7.81
C ILE A 239 1.13 12.46 8.16
N ILE A 240 1.63 11.51 7.37
CA ILE A 240 1.44 10.07 7.60
C ILE A 240 2.06 9.66 8.95
N ALA A 241 3.29 10.13 9.24
CA ALA A 241 3.93 9.91 10.54
C ALA A 241 3.15 10.57 11.69
N GLY A 242 2.55 11.74 11.44
CA GLY A 242 1.70 12.45 12.38
C GLY A 242 0.42 11.68 12.71
N ILE A 243 -0.29 11.16 11.70
CA ILE A 243 -1.46 10.27 11.87
C ILE A 243 -1.06 9.04 12.69
N THR A 244 0.05 8.40 12.35
CA THR A 244 0.55 7.22 13.07
C THR A 244 0.78 7.53 14.54
N ARG A 245 1.49 8.61 14.86
CA ARG A 245 1.76 9.04 16.24
C ARG A 245 0.51 9.44 16.99
N GLN A 246 -0.45 10.10 16.33
CA GLN A 246 -1.75 10.43 16.93
C GLN A 246 -2.48 9.17 17.38
N ILE A 247 -2.49 8.12 16.58
CA ILE A 247 -3.14 6.85 16.94
C ILE A 247 -2.37 6.15 18.06
N VAL A 248 -1.04 6.11 18.01
CA VAL A 248 -0.18 5.53 19.05
C VAL A 248 -0.39 6.25 20.40
N SER A 249 -0.65 7.57 20.40
CA SER A 249 -0.91 8.33 21.62
C SER A 249 -2.36 8.21 22.14
N THR A 250 -3.31 7.88 21.25
CA THR A 250 -4.75 7.81 21.58
C THR A 250 -5.18 6.41 22.00
N TYR A 251 -4.55 5.39 21.48
CA TYR A 251 -4.87 3.99 21.74
C TYR A 251 -3.64 3.25 22.28
N PRO A 252 -3.82 2.20 23.10
CA PRO A 252 -2.71 1.36 23.56
C PRO A 252 -2.15 0.54 22.39
N VAL A 253 -1.34 1.20 21.54
CA VAL A 253 -0.59 0.54 20.46
C VAL A 253 0.73 0.02 21.02
N ASP A 254 1.10 -1.22 20.67
CA ASP A 254 2.47 -1.69 20.90
C ASP A 254 3.42 -0.95 19.95
N ALA A 255 4.16 0.02 20.49
CA ALA A 255 5.07 0.87 19.71
C ALA A 255 6.17 0.10 18.98
N ARG A 256 6.46 -1.14 19.38
CA ARG A 256 7.40 -2.01 18.69
C ARG A 256 6.79 -2.71 17.47
N ARG A 257 5.47 -2.68 17.32
CA ARG A 257 4.71 -3.35 16.26
C ARG A 257 3.86 -2.36 15.46
N VAL A 258 4.54 -1.34 14.91
CA VAL A 258 3.94 -0.36 14.01
C VAL A 258 4.49 -0.60 12.59
N TYR A 259 3.62 -0.80 11.63
CA TYR A 259 3.96 -1.21 10.26
C TYR A 259 3.31 -0.29 9.25
N VAL A 260 3.87 -0.23 8.04
CA VAL A 260 3.27 0.51 6.92
C VAL A 260 3.34 -0.31 5.64
N ALA A 261 2.24 -0.34 4.90
CA ALA A 261 2.19 -0.96 3.58
C ALA A 261 1.38 -0.12 2.60
N GLY A 262 1.56 -0.38 1.30
CA GLY A 262 0.77 0.31 0.28
C GLY A 262 0.88 -0.29 -1.11
N LEU A 263 -0.02 0.18 -1.99
CA LEU A 263 -0.10 -0.21 -3.40
C LEU A 263 0.33 0.95 -4.29
N SER A 264 1.14 0.68 -5.33
CA SER A 264 1.46 1.66 -6.36
C SER A 264 2.09 2.93 -5.78
N ALA A 265 1.48 4.11 -5.95
CA ALA A 265 1.91 5.34 -5.29
C ALA A 265 1.96 5.19 -3.75
N GLY A 266 1.03 4.42 -3.15
CA GLY A 266 1.06 4.08 -1.72
C GLY A 266 2.23 3.17 -1.37
N GLY A 267 2.61 2.24 -2.26
CA GLY A 267 3.79 1.39 -2.10
C GLY A 267 5.10 2.19 -2.17
N ALA A 268 5.20 3.14 -3.10
CA ALA A 268 6.33 4.08 -3.18
C ALA A 268 6.41 4.96 -1.91
N MET A 269 5.25 5.44 -1.42
CA MET A 269 5.21 6.20 -0.16
C MET A 269 5.57 5.32 1.05
N ALA A 270 5.20 4.03 1.08
CA ALA A 270 5.63 3.10 2.13
C ALA A 270 7.16 2.92 2.13
N ALA A 271 7.81 2.85 0.96
CA ALA A 271 9.27 2.86 0.85
C ALA A 271 9.88 4.13 1.44
N ILE A 272 9.29 5.31 1.14
CA ILE A 272 9.71 6.58 1.71
C ILE A 272 9.55 6.58 3.24
N MET A 273 8.43 6.08 3.75
CA MET A 273 8.18 6.01 5.20
C MET A 273 9.21 5.14 5.91
N GLY A 274 9.59 3.99 5.33
CA GLY A 274 10.64 3.13 5.87
C GLY A 274 12.01 3.80 5.93
N MET A 275 12.32 4.64 4.94
CA MET A 275 13.58 5.41 4.89
C MET A 275 13.58 6.63 5.80
N ALA A 276 12.48 7.40 5.80
CA ALA A 276 12.39 8.65 6.53
C ALA A 276 12.09 8.45 8.04
N TYR A 277 11.42 7.35 8.40
CA TYR A 277 10.98 7.06 9.79
C TYR A 277 11.30 5.62 10.23
N PRO A 278 12.57 5.18 10.12
CA PRO A 278 12.96 3.83 10.53
C PRO A 278 12.80 3.57 12.04
N ASP A 279 12.70 4.64 12.83
CA ASP A 279 12.42 4.61 14.26
C ASP A 279 10.94 4.38 14.58
N LEU A 280 10.03 4.70 13.65
CA LEU A 280 8.59 4.59 13.83
C LEU A 280 8.05 3.24 13.31
N TYR A 281 8.56 2.76 12.19
CA TYR A 281 8.05 1.55 11.54
C TYR A 281 8.97 0.35 11.77
N ALA A 282 8.39 -0.75 12.24
CA ALA A 282 9.09 -2.00 12.51
C ALA A 282 9.41 -2.79 11.24
N ALA A 283 8.47 -2.80 10.29
CA ALA A 283 8.62 -3.38 8.96
C ALA A 283 7.72 -2.65 7.95
N ILE A 284 8.01 -2.82 6.64
CA ILE A 284 7.24 -2.22 5.55
C ILE A 284 6.81 -3.24 4.50
N GLY A 285 5.66 -2.98 3.86
CA GLY A 285 5.13 -3.75 2.73
C GLY A 285 4.96 -2.88 1.49
N ILE A 286 5.51 -3.31 0.37
CA ILE A 286 5.48 -2.57 -0.90
C ILE A 286 4.84 -3.44 -1.96
N HIS A 287 3.65 -3.06 -2.45
CA HIS A 287 3.00 -3.75 -3.55
C HIS A 287 3.03 -2.90 -4.81
N SER A 288 3.64 -3.38 -5.90
CA SER A 288 3.75 -2.67 -7.18
C SER A 288 4.21 -1.21 -7.02
N GLY A 289 5.12 -0.98 -6.06
CA GLY A 289 5.67 0.34 -5.72
C GLY A 289 7.04 0.58 -6.35
N LEU A 290 7.71 1.63 -5.89
CA LEU A 290 9.02 2.06 -6.37
C LEU A 290 9.97 2.30 -5.18
N ALA A 291 11.27 2.26 -5.44
CA ALA A 291 12.29 2.55 -4.44
C ALA A 291 12.29 4.04 -4.05
N HIS A 292 12.81 4.36 -2.87
CA HIS A 292 12.99 5.74 -2.41
C HIS A 292 13.94 6.52 -3.33
N ALA A 293 13.64 7.79 -3.60
CA ALA A 293 14.47 8.73 -4.34
C ALA A 293 14.75 8.37 -5.83
N VAL A 294 13.97 7.46 -6.43
CA VAL A 294 14.10 7.13 -7.87
C VAL A 294 13.56 8.22 -8.80
N ALA A 295 12.80 9.18 -8.29
CA ALA A 295 12.25 10.31 -9.04
C ALA A 295 12.28 11.58 -8.19
N ARG A 296 12.33 12.75 -8.86
CA ARG A 296 12.30 14.08 -8.21
C ARG A 296 11.27 15.03 -8.82
N ASP A 297 10.66 14.61 -9.92
CA ASP A 297 9.65 15.33 -10.68
C ASP A 297 8.77 14.36 -11.49
N VAL A 298 7.74 14.89 -12.16
CA VAL A 298 6.82 14.07 -12.96
C VAL A 298 7.51 13.35 -14.13
N PRO A 299 8.42 13.98 -14.92
CA PRO A 299 9.12 13.28 -15.99
C PRO A 299 9.95 12.09 -15.50
N SER A 300 10.74 12.26 -14.44
CA SER A 300 11.53 11.17 -13.85
C SER A 300 10.66 10.09 -13.22
N ALA A 301 9.48 10.48 -12.65
CA ALA A 301 8.52 9.50 -12.15
C ALA A 301 7.96 8.61 -13.24
N LEU A 302 7.56 9.18 -14.39
CA LEU A 302 7.09 8.41 -15.53
C LEU A 302 8.16 7.47 -16.09
N ALA A 303 9.41 7.95 -16.21
CA ALA A 303 10.54 7.14 -16.63
C ALA A 303 10.79 5.97 -15.65
N ALA A 304 10.80 6.25 -14.33
CA ALA A 304 10.96 5.23 -13.30
C ALA A 304 9.84 4.18 -13.34
N MET A 305 8.60 4.61 -13.51
CA MET A 305 7.46 3.69 -13.64
C MET A 305 7.60 2.76 -14.84
N GLN A 306 8.05 3.25 -15.99
CA GLN A 306 8.09 2.49 -17.25
C GLN A 306 9.33 1.59 -17.40
N GLN A 307 10.46 1.98 -16.85
CA GLN A 307 11.74 1.33 -17.15
C GLN A 307 12.49 0.87 -15.87
N GLY A 308 11.97 1.17 -14.70
CA GLY A 308 12.73 1.21 -13.47
C GLY A 308 13.54 2.51 -13.39
N GLY A 309 13.64 3.11 -12.20
CA GLY A 309 14.46 4.30 -11.97
C GLY A 309 15.95 4.00 -12.11
N ALA A 310 16.76 5.01 -12.32
CA ALA A 310 18.19 4.87 -12.11
C ALA A 310 18.47 4.44 -10.67
N ALA A 311 19.39 3.48 -10.46
CA ALA A 311 19.82 3.13 -9.11
C ALA A 311 20.19 4.43 -8.38
N PRO A 312 19.60 4.71 -7.20
CA PRO A 312 19.93 5.94 -6.49
C PRO A 312 21.43 5.94 -6.23
N ALA A 313 22.12 6.94 -6.81
CA ALA A 313 23.49 7.22 -6.44
C ALA A 313 23.53 7.31 -4.91
N ARG A 314 24.53 6.76 -4.26
CA ARG A 314 24.75 6.85 -2.81
C ARG A 314 24.63 8.31 -2.38
N GLN A 315 23.44 8.81 -2.15
CA GLN A 315 23.22 10.09 -1.49
C GLN A 315 23.38 9.82 0.01
N ARG A 316 24.53 10.16 0.52
CA ARG A 316 24.64 10.53 1.93
C ARG A 316 23.83 11.81 2.04
N ASP A 317 22.63 11.72 2.61
CA ASP A 317 21.93 12.90 3.12
C ASP A 317 22.75 13.42 4.30
N ASP A 318 23.70 14.31 4.00
CA ASP A 318 24.62 14.91 4.98
C ASP A 318 23.90 15.81 6.00
N GLY A 319 22.58 15.84 6.04
CA GLY A 319 21.82 16.76 6.86
C GLY A 319 20.76 16.19 7.80
N ALA A 320 20.31 14.94 7.67
CA ALA A 320 19.13 14.46 8.40
C ALA A 320 19.40 13.41 9.49
N LEU A 321 20.55 12.77 9.47
CA LEU A 321 20.98 11.83 10.50
C LEU A 321 22.30 12.36 11.08
N GLY A 322 22.31 12.66 12.39
CA GLY A 322 23.54 13.03 13.07
C GLY A 322 24.66 12.06 12.73
N ALA A 323 25.88 12.54 12.58
CA ALA A 323 27.07 11.86 12.05
C ALA A 323 27.42 10.49 12.69
N ASN A 324 26.67 10.03 13.69
CA ASN A 324 26.88 8.79 14.44
C ASN A 324 25.74 7.76 14.38
N SER A 325 24.69 7.96 13.55
CA SER A 325 23.62 6.99 13.46
C SER A 325 23.75 6.15 12.17
N CYS A 326 24.12 4.88 12.31
CA CYS A 326 23.92 3.89 11.25
C CYS A 326 22.41 3.85 10.92
N PRO A 327 22.01 4.06 9.66
CA PRO A 327 20.62 3.97 9.30
C PRO A 327 20.11 2.55 9.62
N ARG A 328 19.13 2.47 10.51
CA ARG A 328 18.48 1.18 10.78
C ARG A 328 17.78 0.71 9.51
N VAL A 329 18.10 -0.47 9.05
CA VAL A 329 17.39 -1.09 7.94
C VAL A 329 16.07 -1.65 8.44
N VAL A 330 14.98 -1.21 7.82
CA VAL A 330 13.62 -1.68 8.14
C VAL A 330 13.33 -2.94 7.33
N PRO A 331 12.98 -4.09 7.94
CA PRO A 331 12.58 -5.29 7.22
C PRO A 331 11.48 -5.00 6.19
N THR A 332 11.60 -5.59 4.99
CA THR A 332 10.78 -5.21 3.84
C THR A 332 10.24 -6.42 3.10
N ILE A 333 8.91 -6.44 2.85
CA ILE A 333 8.26 -7.41 1.97
C ILE A 333 7.74 -6.71 0.72
N VAL A 334 8.07 -7.25 -0.47
CA VAL A 334 7.74 -6.66 -1.76
C VAL A 334 6.90 -7.64 -2.58
N PHE A 335 5.80 -7.16 -3.17
CA PHE A 335 4.98 -7.88 -4.14
C PHE A 335 4.98 -7.15 -5.48
N HIS A 336 5.07 -7.90 -6.59
CA HIS A 336 4.95 -7.34 -7.94
C HIS A 336 4.43 -8.38 -8.94
N GLY A 337 3.54 -7.97 -9.85
CA GLY A 337 3.13 -8.78 -10.98
C GLY A 337 4.15 -8.66 -12.12
N ASP A 338 4.56 -9.78 -12.73
CA ASP A 338 5.56 -9.75 -13.83
C ASP A 338 5.01 -9.18 -15.16
N ARG A 339 3.68 -8.98 -15.25
CA ARG A 339 3.00 -8.31 -16.38
C ARG A 339 2.44 -6.95 -16.02
N ASP A 340 2.95 -6.33 -14.96
CA ASP A 340 2.58 -4.98 -14.60
C ASP A 340 3.07 -3.98 -15.66
N THR A 341 2.11 -3.36 -16.36
CA THR A 341 2.36 -2.36 -17.42
C THR A 341 2.27 -0.91 -16.90
N THR A 342 1.88 -0.72 -15.64
CA THR A 342 1.78 0.59 -15.00
C THR A 342 3.07 0.94 -14.28
N VAL A 343 3.55 0.02 -13.44
CA VAL A 343 4.84 0.11 -12.75
C VAL A 343 5.65 -1.12 -13.14
N HIS A 344 6.69 -0.92 -13.94
CA HIS A 344 7.49 -2.02 -14.46
C HIS A 344 8.09 -2.89 -13.34
N PRO A 345 8.07 -4.23 -13.43
CA PRO A 345 8.54 -5.15 -12.38
C PRO A 345 9.98 -4.91 -11.90
N ARG A 346 10.84 -4.36 -12.74
CA ARG A 346 12.20 -3.91 -12.34
C ARG A 346 12.23 -3.01 -11.11
N ASN A 347 11.13 -2.30 -10.83
CA ASN A 347 11.06 -1.45 -9.63
C ASN A 347 11.11 -2.27 -8.35
N SER A 348 10.58 -3.51 -8.35
CA SER A 348 10.73 -4.41 -7.20
C SER A 348 12.17 -4.82 -6.96
N ASP A 349 12.92 -5.11 -8.05
CA ASP A 349 14.34 -5.46 -7.96
C ASP A 349 15.17 -4.28 -7.42
N GLN A 350 14.79 -3.05 -7.82
CA GLN A 350 15.45 -1.83 -7.34
C GLN A 350 15.16 -1.55 -5.87
N VAL A 351 13.93 -1.82 -5.39
CA VAL A 351 13.63 -1.78 -3.96
C VAL A 351 14.56 -2.73 -3.21
N ILE A 352 14.65 -3.98 -3.64
CA ILE A 352 15.51 -4.98 -3.00
C ILE A 352 16.98 -4.56 -3.04
N ALA A 353 17.46 -4.10 -4.19
CA ALA A 353 18.85 -3.64 -4.34
C ALA A 353 19.19 -2.43 -3.45
N GLN A 354 18.26 -1.46 -3.33
CA GLN A 354 18.43 -0.32 -2.44
C GLN A 354 18.58 -0.76 -0.98
N TRP A 355 17.71 -1.63 -0.50
CA TRP A 355 17.76 -2.14 0.87
C TRP A 355 18.97 -3.03 1.12
N ALA A 356 19.36 -3.87 0.16
CA ALA A 356 20.59 -4.67 0.24
C ALA A 356 21.84 -3.80 0.36
N THR A 357 21.91 -2.69 -0.39
CA THR A 357 23.01 -1.73 -0.33
C THR A 357 23.11 -1.06 1.05
N ILE A 358 22.00 -0.73 1.68
CA ILE A 358 21.96 -0.13 3.02
C ILE A 358 22.43 -1.17 4.06
N HIS A 359 22.00 -2.42 3.93
CA HIS A 359 22.44 -3.53 4.80
C HIS A 359 23.95 -3.76 4.70
N ALA A 360 24.52 -3.76 3.50
CA ALA A 360 25.94 -4.02 3.28
C ALA A 360 26.86 -2.86 3.73
N GLY A 361 26.34 -1.62 3.83
CA GLY A 361 27.10 -0.42 4.10
C GLY A 361 27.05 0.12 5.53
N GLY A 362 26.29 -0.47 6.44
CA GLY A 362 25.83 0.24 7.61
C GLY A 362 26.04 -0.38 9.00
N GLY A 363 27.22 -0.88 9.35
CA GLY A 363 27.47 -1.20 10.77
C GLY A 363 28.94 -1.50 11.05
N PRO A 364 29.49 -1.10 12.22
CA PRO A 364 30.85 -1.45 12.64
C PRO A 364 31.04 -2.96 12.91
N HIS A 365 29.98 -3.77 12.76
CA HIS A 365 29.97 -5.22 12.97
C HIS A 365 29.50 -6.04 11.76
N THR A 366 29.15 -5.41 10.63
CA THR A 366 28.98 -6.13 9.36
C THR A 366 30.33 -6.21 8.69
N GLU A 367 30.91 -7.41 8.66
CA GLU A 367 32.09 -7.67 7.80
C GLU A 367 31.69 -7.26 6.38
N ALA A 368 32.41 -6.28 5.83
CA ALA A 368 32.25 -5.81 4.47
C ALA A 368 32.43 -7.01 3.52
N GLY A 369 31.37 -7.48 2.90
CA GLY A 369 31.41 -8.54 1.90
C GLY A 369 30.49 -9.75 2.08
N THR A 370 29.70 -9.84 3.15
CA THR A 370 28.69 -10.92 3.25
C THR A 370 27.45 -10.56 2.44
N ASN A 371 27.36 -11.11 1.21
CA ASN A 371 26.11 -11.10 0.45
C ASN A 371 25.03 -11.82 1.26
N PRO A 372 23.78 -11.26 1.31
CA PRO A 372 22.69 -11.93 2.00
C PRO A 372 22.48 -13.33 1.42
N GLN A 373 22.25 -14.32 2.28
CA GLN A 373 21.87 -15.65 1.84
C GLN A 373 20.43 -15.56 1.29
N VAL A 374 20.22 -16.04 0.05
CA VAL A 374 18.91 -16.00 -0.60
C VAL A 374 18.34 -17.40 -0.75
N THR A 375 17.11 -17.61 -0.28
CA THR A 375 16.32 -18.82 -0.51
C THR A 375 15.20 -18.51 -1.50
N VAL A 376 15.11 -19.26 -2.58
CA VAL A 376 14.07 -19.08 -3.60
C VAL A 376 13.07 -20.21 -3.54
N GLN A 377 11.78 -19.86 -3.45
CA GLN A 377 10.64 -20.77 -3.44
C GLN A 377 9.75 -20.49 -4.65
N ARG A 378 9.23 -21.54 -5.28
CA ARG A 378 8.23 -21.43 -6.36
C ARG A 378 7.02 -22.23 -5.97
N ALA A 379 5.84 -21.61 -6.17
CA ALA A 379 4.58 -22.29 -5.92
C ALA A 379 3.48 -21.69 -6.81
N GLN A 380 2.29 -22.25 -6.72
CA GLN A 380 1.12 -21.81 -7.46
C GLN A 380 -0.09 -21.77 -6.53
N VAL A 381 -0.89 -20.72 -6.65
CA VAL A 381 -2.20 -20.64 -6.01
C VAL A 381 -3.13 -21.65 -6.73
N PRO A 382 -3.91 -22.48 -6.01
CA PRO A 382 -4.89 -23.36 -6.64
C PRO A 382 -5.80 -22.56 -7.59
N ASP A 383 -5.89 -22.99 -8.84
CA ASP A 383 -6.64 -22.31 -9.92
C ASP A 383 -6.23 -20.84 -10.15
N GLY A 384 -5.06 -20.45 -9.68
CA GLY A 384 -4.56 -19.08 -9.69
C GLY A 384 -3.16 -18.95 -10.30
N HIS A 385 -2.50 -17.85 -9.97
CA HIS A 385 -1.17 -17.52 -10.48
C HIS A 385 -0.07 -18.35 -9.81
N ALA A 386 0.94 -18.72 -10.62
CA ALA A 386 2.21 -19.16 -10.09
C ALA A 386 2.98 -17.94 -9.54
N TYR A 387 3.87 -18.18 -8.59
CA TYR A 387 4.71 -17.13 -8.02
C TYR A 387 6.10 -17.64 -7.65
N THR A 388 7.04 -16.73 -7.62
CA THR A 388 8.39 -16.93 -7.08
C THR A 388 8.56 -16.04 -5.88
N ARG A 389 8.97 -16.62 -4.73
CA ARG A 389 9.31 -15.92 -3.48
C ARG A 389 10.78 -16.04 -3.23
N ALA A 390 11.52 -14.93 -3.24
CA ALA A 390 12.91 -14.84 -2.81
C ALA A 390 12.95 -14.31 -1.37
N ILE A 391 13.65 -15.01 -0.48
CA ILE A 391 13.77 -14.72 0.94
C ILE A 391 15.23 -14.42 1.22
N TYR A 392 15.50 -13.23 1.74
CA TYR A 392 16.85 -12.73 2.02
C TYR A 392 17.11 -12.78 3.51
N HIS A 393 18.23 -13.39 3.89
CA HIS A 393 18.64 -13.57 5.28
C HIS A 393 19.86 -12.73 5.57
N ASP A 394 19.96 -12.18 6.78
CA ASP A 394 21.18 -11.58 7.28
C ASP A 394 22.21 -12.65 7.68
N ALA A 395 23.39 -12.21 8.12
CA ALA A 395 24.48 -13.10 8.55
C ALA A 395 24.08 -14.00 9.76
N SER A 396 23.06 -13.62 10.53
CA SER A 396 22.54 -14.41 11.64
C SER A 396 21.48 -15.44 11.21
N GLY A 397 21.10 -15.44 9.92
CA GLY A 397 20.04 -16.29 9.37
C GLY A 397 18.63 -15.71 9.58
N GLN A 398 18.50 -14.48 10.12
CA GLN A 398 17.19 -13.83 10.25
C GLN A 398 16.72 -13.33 8.88
N VAL A 399 15.44 -13.58 8.55
CA VAL A 399 14.81 -13.00 7.35
C VAL A 399 14.78 -11.48 7.49
N ILE A 400 15.26 -10.77 6.48
CA ILE A 400 15.26 -9.30 6.44
C ILE A 400 14.45 -8.72 5.29
N MET A 401 14.34 -9.49 4.19
CA MET A 401 13.53 -9.09 3.05
C MET A 401 12.84 -10.30 2.42
N GLU A 402 11.68 -10.05 1.81
CA GLU A 402 11.01 -10.98 0.92
C GLU A 402 10.60 -10.28 -0.36
N GLN A 403 10.81 -10.93 -1.50
CA GLN A 403 10.33 -10.48 -2.81
C GLN A 403 9.42 -11.55 -3.40
N TRP A 404 8.19 -11.16 -3.74
CA TRP A 404 7.20 -12.01 -4.37
C TRP A 404 6.93 -11.52 -5.79
N LEU A 405 7.33 -12.32 -6.78
CA LEU A 405 7.02 -12.09 -8.20
C LEU A 405 5.84 -12.98 -8.59
N VAL A 406 4.69 -12.36 -8.90
CA VAL A 406 3.45 -13.07 -9.25
C VAL A 406 3.36 -13.18 -10.77
N HIS A 407 3.44 -14.43 -11.28
CA HIS A 407 3.53 -14.69 -12.70
C HIS A 407 2.17 -14.54 -13.40
N GLY A 408 2.13 -13.72 -14.45
CA GLY A 408 0.92 -13.41 -15.21
C GLY A 408 0.05 -12.30 -14.60
N ALA A 409 0.37 -11.82 -13.39
CA ALA A 409 -0.37 -10.74 -12.74
C ALA A 409 0.02 -9.36 -13.29
N GLY A 410 -0.96 -8.45 -13.34
CA GLY A 410 -0.80 -7.05 -13.71
C GLY A 410 -0.64 -6.13 -12.50
N HIS A 411 -1.03 -4.84 -12.70
CA HIS A 411 -0.98 -3.81 -11.65
C HIS A 411 -2.18 -3.91 -10.71
N ALA A 412 -2.14 -4.85 -9.77
CA ALA A 412 -3.25 -5.12 -8.86
C ALA A 412 -2.77 -5.76 -7.56
N TRP A 413 -3.48 -5.51 -6.44
CA TRP A 413 -3.22 -6.14 -5.15
C TRP A 413 -3.44 -7.65 -5.21
N SER A 414 -2.41 -8.42 -5.04
CA SER A 414 -2.40 -9.88 -5.15
C SER A 414 -3.24 -10.53 -4.03
N GLY A 415 -4.11 -11.47 -4.39
CA GLY A 415 -5.03 -12.15 -3.47
C GLY A 415 -6.16 -11.27 -2.95
N GLY A 416 -6.35 -10.06 -3.53
CA GLY A 416 -7.35 -9.12 -3.06
C GLY A 416 -8.79 -9.47 -3.45
N SER A 417 -9.74 -8.81 -2.79
CA SER A 417 -11.18 -8.96 -3.05
C SER A 417 -11.62 -8.10 -4.24
N PRO A 418 -12.48 -8.62 -5.14
CA PRO A 418 -13.09 -7.84 -6.21
C PRO A 418 -14.06 -6.76 -5.71
N SER A 419 -14.31 -6.68 -4.41
CA SER A 419 -15.09 -5.61 -3.78
C SER A 419 -14.36 -4.25 -3.79
N GLY A 420 -13.03 -4.25 -3.91
CA GLY A 420 -12.20 -3.06 -4.12
C GLY A 420 -11.57 -3.03 -5.51
N SER A 421 -11.12 -1.85 -5.92
CA SER A 421 -10.44 -1.64 -7.20
C SER A 421 -8.97 -2.09 -7.15
N PHE A 422 -8.38 -2.32 -8.31
CA PHE A 422 -6.98 -2.75 -8.46
C PHE A 422 -6.62 -3.98 -7.60
N THR A 423 -7.41 -5.04 -7.73
CA THR A 423 -7.22 -6.32 -7.02
C THR A 423 -7.16 -7.48 -8.00
N ASP A 424 -6.39 -8.50 -7.67
CA ASP A 424 -6.27 -9.74 -8.40
C ASP A 424 -6.53 -10.94 -7.46
N PRO A 425 -7.75 -11.50 -7.44
CA PRO A 425 -8.11 -12.59 -6.53
C PRO A 425 -7.41 -13.92 -6.84
N LYS A 426 -6.71 -14.02 -7.97
CA LYS A 426 -5.99 -15.24 -8.39
C LYS A 426 -4.54 -15.28 -7.89
N GLY A 427 -4.02 -14.17 -7.37
CA GLY A 427 -2.67 -14.10 -6.82
C GLY A 427 -2.57 -14.68 -5.41
N PRO A 428 -1.35 -14.92 -4.91
CA PRO A 428 -1.12 -15.23 -3.50
C PRO A 428 -1.60 -14.06 -2.62
N ASP A 429 -2.12 -14.36 -1.42
CA ASP A 429 -2.68 -13.36 -0.52
C ASP A 429 -1.57 -12.46 0.05
N ALA A 430 -1.41 -11.27 -0.54
CA ALA A 430 -0.40 -10.31 -0.15
C ALA A 430 -0.66 -9.73 1.25
N ALA A 431 -1.93 -9.52 1.63
CA ALA A 431 -2.27 -8.98 2.93
C ALA A 431 -1.93 -9.97 4.05
N GLN A 432 -2.26 -11.25 3.88
CA GLN A 432 -1.89 -12.30 4.84
C GLN A 432 -0.37 -12.49 4.93
N ALA A 433 0.33 -12.50 3.79
CA ALA A 433 1.79 -12.61 3.77
C ALA A 433 2.47 -11.42 4.46
N MET A 434 1.93 -10.20 4.29
CA MET A 434 2.43 -9.00 4.97
C MET A 434 2.18 -9.06 6.48
N ILE A 435 0.99 -9.46 6.95
CA ILE A 435 0.69 -9.61 8.39
C ILE A 435 1.64 -10.63 9.02
N ARG A 436 1.83 -11.80 8.39
CA ARG A 436 2.81 -12.79 8.85
C ARG A 436 4.20 -12.16 8.97
N PHE A 437 4.69 -11.56 7.89
CA PHE A 437 6.01 -10.94 7.85
C PHE A 437 6.16 -9.84 8.92
N PHE A 438 5.16 -9.00 9.10
CA PHE A 438 5.17 -7.94 10.09
C PHE A 438 5.30 -8.48 11.52
N TYR A 439 4.54 -9.53 11.85
CA TYR A 439 4.56 -10.11 13.19
C TYR A 439 5.87 -10.84 13.52
N GLU A 440 6.60 -11.29 12.49
CA GLU A 440 7.95 -11.85 12.62
C GLU A 440 9.02 -10.75 12.86
N HIS A 441 8.69 -9.46 12.60
CA HIS A 441 9.63 -8.35 12.63
C HIS A 441 9.22 -7.20 13.57
N PRO A 442 9.05 -7.43 14.89
CA PRO A 442 8.87 -6.33 15.82
C PRO A 442 10.19 -5.53 15.96
N GLN A 443 10.08 -4.25 16.33
CA GLN A 443 11.27 -3.46 16.68
C GLN A 443 11.98 -4.07 17.87
N ARG A 444 13.30 -4.25 17.75
CA ARG A 444 14.14 -4.65 18.89
C ARG A 444 14.17 -3.52 19.91
N GLU A 445 14.17 -3.86 21.20
CA GLU A 445 14.42 -2.88 22.25
C GLU A 445 15.79 -2.25 22.00
N THR A 446 15.84 -0.93 21.86
CA THR A 446 17.09 -0.20 22.03
C THR A 446 17.48 -0.38 23.48
N ARG A 447 18.44 -1.26 23.77
CA ARG A 447 19.08 -1.29 25.08
C ARG A 447 19.57 0.12 25.32
N GLY A 448 18.96 0.83 26.28
CA GLY A 448 19.43 2.12 26.72
C GLY A 448 20.91 1.94 27.13
N LEU A 449 21.76 2.74 26.50
CA LEU A 449 23.16 2.92 26.90
C LEU A 449 23.18 3.78 28.16
#